data_831d0707c0c2df0249bf2755256ef342
#
_entry.id   831d0707c0c2df0249bf2755256ef342
#
_cell.length_a   1.000
_cell.length_b   1.000
_cell.length_c   1.000
_cell.angle_alpha   90.00
_cell.angle_beta   90.00
_cell.angle_gamma   90.00
#
_symmetry.space_group_name_H-M   'P 1'
#
loop_
_entity.id
_entity.type
_entity.pdbx_description
1 polymer ?
#
loop_
_entity_poly.entity_id
_entity_poly.type
_entity_poly.pdbx_seq_one_letter_code
_entity_poly.pdbx_strand_id
1 'polypeptide(L)'
;MKAMRFIRGVMLLTWFLPWIAQASDADTFTAANRTQQAVLLEQWATNPDLKRLPVLKALRDENLLTDSAKNAFVMDGAQAQPLGRATGPDGELKKVRLTNRLRNLVAGTLAVHQLLSDSVTERSTAARILQREAQPGMLSFLQQRLAQEPDANVKSALVIALANLRLTSTSPEVRRQAIEQLGASNDPETQAKLQPFTRAEHEPDARVRAAADESLNSIAHRMKVGDLLGQAFMGLSLGSILLLAALGLAITYGLLGVINMAHGEMLMLGAYCTWMVQQLMGQFLPQWLAWYPVIALPVAFLLTAAVGMLLERGVIRHLYGRPLETLLATWGISLMLIQLVRMTFGAQNLEVANPTWLSGGIQVYANLILPWNRIVVLGFAMLVLFFTWLLLNKTRLGLRVRAVTQNRNMAACCGVPTGRVDMLAFGLGSGIAGLGGVALSQLGNVGPELGQSYIIDSFLVVVLGGVGQLAGSVAAAFGLGIFNKILEPQMGAVLGKIMILVLIILFIQKRPQGLFALKGRVID
;
A
#
# COMPACT_ATOMS: atom_id res chain seq x y z
N MET A 1 -37.07 -76.14 -27.21
CA MET A 1 -36.38 -76.02 -25.90
C MET A 1 -34.83 -75.84 -25.99
N LYS A 2 -34.22 -75.76 -27.17
CA LYS A 2 -32.75 -75.55 -27.31
C LYS A 2 -32.33 -74.09 -27.63
N ALA A 3 -33.27 -73.25 -28.09
CA ALA A 3 -32.96 -71.79 -28.38
C ALA A 3 -32.98 -70.91 -27.15
N MET A 4 -33.63 -71.28 -26.05
CA MET A 4 -33.73 -70.42 -24.85
C MET A 4 -32.55 -70.57 -23.85
N ARG A 5 -31.67 -71.57 -24.10
CA ARG A 5 -30.42 -71.73 -23.33
C ARG A 5 -29.21 -70.92 -23.91
N PHE A 6 -29.28 -70.52 -25.17
CA PHE A 6 -28.24 -69.78 -25.80
C PHE A 6 -28.33 -68.27 -25.49
N ILE A 7 -29.54 -67.75 -25.29
CA ILE A 7 -29.79 -66.36 -24.92
C ILE A 7 -29.39 -66.05 -23.49
N ARG A 8 -29.48 -67.00 -22.56
CA ARG A 8 -29.03 -66.88 -21.18
C ARG A 8 -27.50 -66.87 -21.01
N GLY A 9 -26.78 -67.53 -21.92
CA GLY A 9 -25.28 -67.53 -21.93
C GLY A 9 -24.65 -66.24 -22.48
N VAL A 10 -25.31 -65.58 -23.44
CA VAL A 10 -24.85 -64.34 -24.01
C VAL A 10 -25.17 -63.11 -23.11
N MET A 11 -26.27 -63.20 -22.33
CA MET A 11 -26.62 -62.09 -21.42
C MET A 11 -25.81 -62.09 -20.11
N LEU A 12 -25.07 -63.16 -19.78
CA LEU A 12 -24.14 -63.22 -18.65
C LEU A 12 -22.70 -62.85 -19.01
N LEU A 13 -22.35 -62.77 -20.33
CA LEU A 13 -21.02 -62.34 -20.78
C LEU A 13 -20.90 -60.85 -20.99
N THR A 14 -22.01 -60.09 -21.02
CA THR A 14 -22.00 -58.61 -21.13
C THR A 14 -21.90 -57.91 -19.75
N TRP A 15 -21.88 -58.64 -18.65
CA TRP A 15 -21.73 -58.12 -17.29
C TRP A 15 -20.28 -58.14 -16.76
N PHE A 16 -19.32 -58.66 -17.54
CA PHE A 16 -17.90 -58.61 -17.25
C PHE A 16 -17.15 -57.76 -18.26
N LEU A 17 -17.69 -56.59 -18.60
CA LEU A 17 -16.83 -55.49 -19.04
C LEU A 17 -16.09 -55.04 -17.77
N PRO A 18 -14.75 -55.12 -17.74
CA PRO A 18 -14.03 -54.53 -16.62
C PRO A 18 -14.40 -53.03 -16.62
N TRP A 19 -15.00 -52.59 -15.54
CA TRP A 19 -14.94 -51.18 -15.20
C TRP A 19 -13.46 -50.84 -15.20
N ILE A 20 -12.98 -50.29 -16.31
CA ILE A 20 -11.67 -49.64 -16.36
C ILE A 20 -11.81 -48.53 -15.34
N ALA A 21 -11.25 -48.80 -14.19
CA ALA A 21 -11.20 -47.87 -13.10
C ALA A 21 -10.36 -46.69 -13.60
N GLN A 22 -10.97 -45.61 -14.12
CA GLN A 22 -10.30 -44.37 -14.39
C GLN A 22 -9.69 -43.88 -13.07
N ALA A 23 -8.35 -43.88 -13.00
CA ALA A 23 -7.65 -43.28 -11.89
C ALA A 23 -8.09 -41.83 -11.78
N SER A 24 -8.23 -41.30 -10.56
CA SER A 24 -8.56 -39.87 -10.41
C SER A 24 -7.41 -39.04 -10.98
N ASP A 25 -7.72 -37.89 -11.52
CA ASP A 25 -6.70 -36.97 -12.03
C ASP A 25 -5.62 -36.64 -10.97
N ALA A 26 -6.03 -36.58 -9.69
CA ALA A 26 -5.17 -36.37 -8.56
C ALA A 26 -4.16 -37.51 -8.33
N ASP A 27 -4.62 -38.75 -8.34
CA ASP A 27 -3.79 -39.93 -8.14
C ASP A 27 -2.85 -40.14 -9.33
N THR A 28 -3.35 -39.86 -10.54
CA THR A 28 -2.52 -39.89 -11.75
C THR A 28 -1.35 -38.92 -11.67
N PHE A 29 -1.57 -37.70 -11.14
CA PHE A 29 -0.54 -36.70 -10.96
C PHE A 29 0.49 -37.09 -9.91
N THR A 30 0.07 -37.62 -8.76
CA THR A 30 0.97 -38.05 -7.69
C THR A 30 1.79 -39.28 -8.05
N ALA A 31 1.24 -40.17 -8.89
CA ALA A 31 1.94 -41.34 -9.41
C ALA A 31 2.99 -41.01 -10.47
N ALA A 32 2.81 -39.89 -11.19
CA ALA A 32 3.66 -39.48 -12.31
C ALA A 32 5.03 -38.93 -11.86
N ASN A 33 6.05 -39.16 -12.70
CA ASN A 33 7.35 -38.51 -12.51
C ASN A 33 7.29 -37.03 -12.95
N ARG A 34 8.32 -36.22 -12.61
CA ARG A 34 8.33 -34.77 -12.87
C ARG A 34 8.09 -34.38 -14.35
N THR A 35 8.60 -35.16 -15.28
CA THR A 35 8.41 -34.91 -16.72
C THR A 35 6.96 -35.21 -17.12
N GLN A 36 6.41 -36.30 -16.63
CA GLN A 36 5.02 -36.69 -16.84
C GLN A 36 4.04 -35.71 -16.17
N GLN A 37 4.36 -35.19 -14.98
CA GLN A 37 3.60 -34.14 -14.31
C GLN A 37 3.49 -32.85 -15.16
N ALA A 38 4.59 -32.44 -15.83
CA ALA A 38 4.57 -31.31 -16.73
C ALA A 38 3.64 -31.57 -17.93
N VAL A 39 3.73 -32.74 -18.57
CA VAL A 39 2.87 -33.12 -19.70
C VAL A 39 1.39 -33.18 -19.28
N LEU A 40 1.09 -33.71 -18.09
CA LEU A 40 -0.27 -33.74 -17.56
C LEU A 40 -0.83 -32.33 -17.35
N LEU A 41 -0.04 -31.41 -16.78
CA LEU A 41 -0.46 -30.03 -16.60
C LEU A 41 -0.70 -29.31 -17.94
N GLU A 42 0.13 -29.55 -18.93
CA GLU A 42 -0.05 -29.03 -20.30
C GLU A 42 -1.33 -29.60 -20.94
N GLN A 43 -1.62 -30.88 -20.78
CA GLN A 43 -2.87 -31.49 -21.23
C GLN A 43 -4.10 -30.93 -20.50
N TRP A 44 -4.02 -30.73 -19.19
CA TRP A 44 -5.10 -30.13 -18.42
C TRP A 44 -5.35 -28.67 -18.79
N ALA A 45 -4.31 -27.95 -19.16
CA ALA A 45 -4.41 -26.57 -19.62
C ALA A 45 -5.07 -26.45 -21.01
N THR A 46 -4.90 -27.46 -21.89
CA THR A 46 -5.59 -27.46 -23.19
C THR A 46 -7.05 -27.88 -23.09
N ASN A 47 -7.42 -28.66 -22.09
CA ASN A 47 -8.77 -29.16 -21.91
C ASN A 47 -9.22 -29.00 -20.44
N PRO A 48 -9.61 -27.78 -20.02
CA PRO A 48 -9.92 -27.48 -18.64
C PRO A 48 -11.23 -28.13 -18.19
N ASP A 49 -11.22 -28.71 -16.98
CA ASP A 49 -12.38 -29.30 -16.30
C ASP A 49 -12.43 -28.78 -14.84
N LEU A 50 -13.57 -28.24 -14.43
CA LEU A 50 -13.79 -27.74 -13.07
C LEU A 50 -13.52 -28.77 -11.97
N LYS A 51 -13.62 -30.07 -12.28
CA LYS A 51 -13.29 -31.15 -11.35
C LYS A 51 -11.83 -31.19 -10.91
N ARG A 52 -10.92 -30.58 -11.67
CA ARG A 52 -9.48 -30.51 -11.37
C ARG A 52 -9.09 -29.33 -10.49
N LEU A 53 -10.02 -28.38 -10.27
CA LEU A 53 -9.77 -27.19 -9.43
C LEU A 53 -9.25 -27.52 -8.02
N PRO A 54 -9.81 -28.50 -7.28
CA PRO A 54 -9.32 -28.83 -5.94
C PRO A 54 -7.84 -29.28 -5.94
N VAL A 55 -7.45 -30.10 -6.91
CA VAL A 55 -6.06 -30.59 -7.05
C VAL A 55 -5.12 -29.46 -7.41
N LEU A 56 -5.50 -28.59 -8.37
CA LEU A 56 -4.69 -27.46 -8.80
C LEU A 56 -4.53 -26.40 -7.69
N LYS A 57 -5.58 -26.17 -6.88
CA LYS A 57 -5.48 -25.31 -5.69
C LYS A 57 -4.55 -25.92 -4.64
N ALA A 58 -4.69 -27.22 -4.36
CA ALA A 58 -3.81 -27.91 -3.41
C ALA A 58 -2.33 -27.89 -3.86
N LEU A 59 -2.07 -27.98 -5.16
CA LEU A 59 -0.72 -27.86 -5.74
C LEU A 59 -0.17 -26.43 -5.58
N ARG A 60 -0.98 -25.41 -5.87
CA ARG A 60 -0.59 -24.01 -5.71
C ARG A 60 -0.24 -23.68 -4.26
N ASP A 61 -1.05 -24.15 -3.34
CA ASP A 61 -0.93 -23.88 -1.90
C ASP A 61 0.10 -24.79 -1.20
N GLU A 62 0.78 -25.65 -1.97
CA GLU A 62 1.75 -26.65 -1.49
C GLU A 62 1.19 -27.58 -0.41
N ASN A 63 -0.11 -27.84 -0.46
CA ASN A 63 -0.85 -28.67 0.48
C ASN A 63 -1.20 -30.07 -0.06
N LEU A 64 -0.74 -30.38 -1.29
CA LEU A 64 -0.92 -31.72 -1.86
C LEU A 64 0.05 -32.70 -1.20
N LEU A 65 -0.50 -33.78 -0.66
CA LEU A 65 0.23 -34.88 -0.02
C LEU A 65 0.04 -36.17 -0.80
N THR A 66 1.01 -37.06 -0.71
CA THR A 66 0.93 -38.41 -1.28
C THR A 66 1.28 -39.45 -0.23
N ASP A 67 0.60 -40.56 -0.25
CA ASP A 67 0.88 -41.74 0.59
C ASP A 67 1.87 -42.70 -0.07
N SER A 68 2.13 -43.85 0.57
CA SER A 68 3.02 -44.91 0.05
C SER A 68 2.50 -45.56 -1.22
N ALA A 69 1.16 -45.59 -1.43
CA ALA A 69 0.49 -46.09 -2.60
C ALA A 69 0.31 -45.05 -3.72
N LYS A 70 0.86 -43.83 -3.51
CA LYS A 70 0.79 -42.67 -4.44
C LYS A 70 -0.63 -42.08 -4.62
N ASN A 71 -1.52 -42.27 -3.66
CA ASN A 71 -2.81 -41.61 -3.63
C ASN A 71 -2.65 -40.13 -3.20
N ALA A 72 -3.55 -39.27 -3.69
CA ALA A 72 -3.53 -37.84 -3.44
C ALA A 72 -4.41 -37.45 -2.25
N PHE A 73 -3.84 -36.63 -1.34
CA PHE A 73 -4.53 -36.08 -0.17
C PHE A 73 -4.30 -34.59 -0.07
N VAL A 74 -5.22 -33.86 0.58
CA VAL A 74 -5.07 -32.45 0.94
C VAL A 74 -5.25 -32.28 2.45
N MET A 75 -4.45 -31.39 3.07
CA MET A 75 -4.65 -31.04 4.47
C MET A 75 -5.77 -30.01 4.61
N ASP A 76 -6.80 -30.36 5.35
CA ASP A 76 -7.84 -29.43 5.80
C ASP A 76 -7.81 -29.37 7.33
N GLY A 77 -7.14 -28.33 7.85
CA GLY A 77 -6.81 -28.23 9.27
C GLY A 77 -5.86 -29.34 9.72
N ALA A 78 -6.29 -30.18 10.64
CA ALA A 78 -5.53 -31.30 11.20
C ALA A 78 -5.80 -32.66 10.52
N GLN A 79 -6.73 -32.72 9.56
CA GLN A 79 -7.14 -33.99 8.91
C GLN A 79 -6.73 -33.98 7.43
N ALA A 80 -6.25 -35.16 6.96
CA ALA A 80 -5.97 -35.38 5.55
C ALA A 80 -7.23 -35.87 4.85
N GLN A 81 -7.74 -35.09 3.89
CA GLN A 81 -8.89 -35.47 3.07
C GLN A 81 -8.42 -36.06 1.74
N PRO A 82 -9.00 -37.19 1.28
CA PRO A 82 -8.65 -37.79 -0.01
C PRO A 82 -9.16 -36.91 -1.16
N LEU A 83 -8.30 -36.61 -2.14
CA LEU A 83 -8.67 -35.98 -3.43
C LEU A 83 -8.91 -37.04 -4.52
N GLY A 84 -8.52 -38.29 -4.26
CA GLY A 84 -8.64 -39.44 -5.15
C GLY A 84 -9.64 -40.45 -4.67
N ARG A 85 -9.38 -41.73 -5.01
CA ARG A 85 -10.24 -42.88 -4.67
C ARG A 85 -9.98 -43.50 -3.30
N ALA A 86 -8.86 -43.17 -2.70
CA ALA A 86 -8.51 -43.69 -1.38
C ALA A 86 -9.51 -43.21 -0.33
N THR A 87 -9.90 -44.09 0.58
CA THR A 87 -10.78 -43.77 1.72
C THR A 87 -10.00 -43.35 2.96
N GLY A 88 -8.67 -43.52 2.94
CA GLY A 88 -7.77 -43.12 4.02
C GLY A 88 -6.29 -43.26 3.60
N PRO A 89 -5.35 -42.59 4.30
CA PRO A 89 -3.93 -42.64 3.96
C PRO A 89 -3.32 -44.01 4.31
N ASP A 90 -2.52 -44.52 3.39
CA ASP A 90 -1.75 -45.75 3.59
C ASP A 90 -0.30 -45.42 3.87
N GLY A 91 0.07 -45.34 5.16
CA GLY A 91 1.40 -45.00 5.62
C GLY A 91 1.68 -43.52 5.84
N GLU A 92 2.94 -43.14 5.76
CA GLU A 92 3.40 -41.76 6.02
C GLU A 92 3.07 -40.81 4.83
N LEU A 93 2.40 -39.71 5.12
CA LEU A 93 2.07 -38.70 4.14
C LEU A 93 3.29 -37.78 3.84
N LYS A 94 3.66 -37.67 2.56
CA LYS A 94 4.75 -36.81 2.09
C LYS A 94 4.23 -35.68 1.21
N LYS A 95 4.75 -34.48 1.40
CA LYS A 95 4.42 -33.33 0.53
C LYS A 95 4.95 -33.51 -0.89
N VAL A 96 4.13 -33.24 -1.88
CA VAL A 96 4.53 -33.17 -3.29
C VAL A 96 5.32 -31.88 -3.50
N ARG A 97 6.63 -32.01 -3.76
CA ARG A 97 7.52 -30.87 -4.00
C ARG A 97 7.55 -30.48 -5.46
N LEU A 98 7.14 -29.24 -5.76
CA LEU A 98 7.15 -28.70 -7.10
C LEU A 98 8.48 -27.97 -7.39
N THR A 99 9.02 -28.15 -8.61
CA THR A 99 10.09 -27.28 -9.14
C THR A 99 9.50 -25.93 -9.57
N ASN A 100 10.33 -24.89 -9.73
CA ASN A 100 9.86 -23.59 -10.20
C ASN A 100 9.12 -23.68 -11.54
N ARG A 101 9.61 -24.51 -12.47
CA ARG A 101 8.94 -24.79 -13.74
C ARG A 101 7.54 -25.38 -13.54
N LEU A 102 7.39 -26.35 -12.66
CA LEU A 102 6.08 -26.96 -12.37
C LEU A 102 5.14 -25.99 -11.66
N ARG A 103 5.66 -25.09 -10.80
CA ARG A 103 4.85 -24.04 -10.16
C ARG A 103 4.24 -23.10 -11.20
N ASN A 104 5.03 -22.64 -12.18
CA ASN A 104 4.53 -21.78 -13.25
C ASN A 104 3.49 -22.52 -14.12
N LEU A 105 3.74 -23.80 -14.44
CA LEU A 105 2.76 -24.65 -15.13
C LEU A 105 1.46 -24.79 -14.35
N VAL A 106 1.53 -25.04 -13.04
CA VAL A 106 0.35 -25.13 -12.16
C VAL A 106 -0.39 -23.78 -12.13
N ALA A 107 0.32 -22.65 -12.01
CA ALA A 107 -0.29 -21.34 -11.99
C ALA A 107 -1.06 -21.05 -13.30
N GLY A 108 -0.45 -21.32 -14.44
CA GLY A 108 -1.09 -21.15 -15.75
C GLY A 108 -2.28 -22.10 -15.93
N THR A 109 -2.11 -23.39 -15.59
CA THR A 109 -3.18 -24.39 -15.69
C THR A 109 -4.36 -24.04 -14.77
N LEU A 110 -4.10 -23.66 -13.52
CA LEU A 110 -5.14 -23.23 -12.58
C LEU A 110 -5.88 -22.00 -13.12
N ALA A 111 -5.17 -21.04 -13.66
CA ALA A 111 -5.76 -19.84 -14.22
C ALA A 111 -6.70 -20.15 -15.39
N VAL A 112 -6.33 -21.08 -16.28
CA VAL A 112 -7.20 -21.53 -17.38
C VAL A 112 -8.52 -22.12 -16.83
N HIS A 113 -8.44 -22.94 -15.78
CA HIS A 113 -9.63 -23.52 -15.15
C HIS A 113 -10.49 -22.46 -14.44
N GLN A 114 -9.87 -21.46 -13.81
CA GLN A 114 -10.57 -20.34 -13.16
C GLN A 114 -11.28 -19.39 -14.16
N LEU A 115 -10.89 -19.38 -15.44
CA LEU A 115 -11.65 -18.67 -16.47
C LEU A 115 -13.05 -19.25 -16.71
N LEU A 116 -13.32 -20.48 -16.26
CA LEU A 116 -14.65 -21.09 -16.31
C LEU A 116 -15.54 -20.71 -15.12
N SER A 117 -15.04 -19.97 -14.14
CA SER A 117 -15.80 -19.52 -12.97
C SER A 117 -16.89 -18.51 -13.33
N ASP A 118 -18.01 -18.54 -12.62
CA ASP A 118 -19.08 -17.55 -12.74
C ASP A 118 -18.66 -16.19 -12.17
N SER A 119 -17.68 -16.14 -11.25
CA SER A 119 -17.19 -14.94 -10.62
C SER A 119 -16.29 -14.12 -11.56
N VAL A 120 -16.70 -12.87 -11.86
CA VAL A 120 -15.90 -11.92 -12.66
C VAL A 120 -14.55 -11.66 -12.02
N THR A 121 -14.48 -11.59 -10.69
CA THR A 121 -13.24 -11.34 -9.94
C THR A 121 -12.24 -12.48 -10.14
N GLU A 122 -12.70 -13.74 -10.06
CA GLU A 122 -11.84 -14.91 -10.30
C GLU A 122 -11.36 -14.93 -11.75
N ARG A 123 -12.25 -14.70 -12.72
CA ARG A 123 -11.88 -14.63 -14.14
C ARG A 123 -10.88 -13.52 -14.44
N SER A 124 -11.07 -12.34 -13.84
CA SER A 124 -10.14 -11.22 -13.99
C SER A 124 -8.74 -11.54 -13.44
N THR A 125 -8.68 -12.16 -12.27
CA THR A 125 -7.42 -12.60 -11.66
C THR A 125 -6.75 -13.67 -12.52
N ALA A 126 -7.50 -14.64 -13.00
CA ALA A 126 -7.02 -15.69 -13.89
C ALA A 126 -6.45 -15.13 -15.21
N ALA A 127 -7.18 -14.22 -15.85
CA ALA A 127 -6.74 -13.57 -17.08
C ALA A 127 -5.42 -12.79 -16.89
N ARG A 128 -5.23 -12.13 -15.75
CA ARG A 128 -3.97 -11.45 -15.41
C ARG A 128 -2.81 -12.42 -15.21
N ILE A 129 -3.02 -13.56 -14.55
CA ILE A 129 -2.00 -14.61 -14.41
C ILE A 129 -1.59 -15.13 -15.79
N LEU A 130 -2.54 -15.34 -16.68
CA LEU A 130 -2.30 -15.83 -18.04
C LEU A 130 -1.53 -14.84 -18.93
N GLN A 131 -1.47 -13.55 -18.60
CA GLN A 131 -0.58 -12.62 -19.30
C GLN A 131 0.90 -13.00 -19.15
N ARG A 132 1.27 -13.69 -18.07
CA ARG A 132 2.65 -14.11 -17.79
C ARG A 132 2.87 -15.60 -18.03
N GLU A 133 1.91 -16.43 -17.60
CA GLU A 133 2.07 -17.89 -17.51
C GLU A 133 1.34 -18.65 -18.63
N ALA A 134 0.76 -17.95 -19.63
CA ALA A 134 0.11 -18.63 -20.75
C ALA A 134 1.12 -19.37 -21.63
N GLN A 135 0.73 -20.57 -22.07
CA GLN A 135 1.54 -21.47 -22.89
C GLN A 135 0.94 -21.66 -24.28
N PRO A 136 1.75 -22.00 -25.30
CA PRO A 136 1.27 -22.17 -26.68
C PRO A 136 0.08 -23.13 -26.82
N GLY A 137 0.03 -24.20 -26.02
CA GLY A 137 -1.08 -25.17 -26.02
C GLY A 137 -2.44 -24.58 -25.57
N MET A 138 -2.44 -23.44 -24.87
CA MET A 138 -3.66 -22.78 -24.38
C MET A 138 -4.31 -21.86 -25.44
N LEU A 139 -3.63 -21.62 -26.58
CA LEU A 139 -4.02 -20.61 -27.56
C LEU A 139 -5.45 -20.79 -28.08
N SER A 140 -5.83 -22.00 -28.45
CA SER A 140 -7.18 -22.31 -28.96
C SER A 140 -8.27 -22.07 -27.93
N PHE A 141 -8.05 -22.52 -26.70
CA PHE A 141 -8.99 -22.32 -25.59
C PHE A 141 -9.14 -20.82 -25.26
N LEU A 142 -8.04 -20.08 -25.15
CA LEU A 142 -8.07 -18.65 -24.85
C LEU A 142 -8.76 -17.83 -25.96
N GLN A 143 -8.61 -18.22 -27.25
CA GLN A 143 -9.34 -17.59 -28.36
C GLN A 143 -10.84 -17.83 -28.25
N GLN A 144 -11.26 -19.05 -27.96
CA GLN A 144 -12.67 -19.40 -27.77
C GLN A 144 -13.25 -18.65 -26.58
N ARG A 145 -12.50 -18.60 -25.46
CA ARG A 145 -12.96 -17.92 -24.25
C ARG A 145 -13.06 -16.40 -24.45
N LEU A 146 -12.12 -15.78 -25.18
CA LEU A 146 -12.17 -14.37 -25.54
C LEU A 146 -13.44 -14.01 -26.30
N ALA A 147 -13.90 -14.89 -27.22
CA ALA A 147 -15.11 -14.65 -27.99
C ALA A 147 -16.38 -14.72 -27.12
N GLN A 148 -16.36 -15.48 -26.04
CA GLN A 148 -17.50 -15.70 -25.15
C GLN A 148 -17.51 -14.81 -23.90
N GLU A 149 -16.40 -14.10 -23.60
CA GLU A 149 -16.27 -13.31 -22.37
C GLU A 149 -17.14 -12.04 -22.44
N PRO A 150 -18.08 -11.83 -21.49
CA PRO A 150 -18.92 -10.65 -21.46
C PRO A 150 -18.24 -9.42 -20.83
N ASP A 151 -17.30 -9.64 -19.87
CA ASP A 151 -16.67 -8.56 -19.11
C ASP A 151 -15.53 -7.91 -19.90
N ALA A 152 -15.56 -6.58 -20.02
CA ALA A 152 -14.59 -5.82 -20.81
C ALA A 152 -13.17 -5.86 -20.22
N ASN A 153 -13.02 -5.92 -18.90
CA ASN A 153 -11.71 -5.96 -18.24
C ASN A 153 -11.05 -7.32 -18.40
N VAL A 154 -11.84 -8.41 -18.24
CA VAL A 154 -11.37 -9.77 -18.47
C VAL A 154 -11.00 -9.94 -19.96
N LYS A 155 -11.82 -9.42 -20.86
CA LYS A 155 -11.59 -9.44 -22.30
C LYS A 155 -10.27 -8.76 -22.69
N SER A 156 -10.01 -7.56 -22.16
CA SER A 156 -8.76 -6.84 -22.42
C SER A 156 -7.53 -7.61 -21.89
N ALA A 157 -7.65 -8.22 -20.72
CA ALA A 157 -6.58 -9.05 -20.16
C ALA A 157 -6.28 -10.30 -21.00
N LEU A 158 -7.34 -10.95 -21.54
CA LEU A 158 -7.19 -12.10 -22.44
C LEU A 158 -6.56 -11.72 -23.79
N VAL A 159 -6.87 -10.54 -24.33
CA VAL A 159 -6.23 -10.01 -25.56
C VAL A 159 -4.71 -9.90 -25.34
N ILE A 160 -4.27 -9.37 -24.21
CA ILE A 160 -2.84 -9.27 -23.87
C ILE A 160 -2.20 -10.66 -23.72
N ALA A 161 -2.88 -11.60 -23.04
CA ALA A 161 -2.38 -12.98 -22.91
C ALA A 161 -2.22 -13.67 -24.27
N LEU A 162 -3.20 -13.53 -25.16
CA LEU A 162 -3.15 -14.05 -26.53
C LEU A 162 -2.06 -13.38 -27.38
N ALA A 163 -1.89 -12.07 -27.23
CA ALA A 163 -0.83 -11.34 -27.93
C ALA A 163 0.56 -11.83 -27.51
N ASN A 164 0.79 -12.08 -26.22
CA ASN A 164 2.05 -12.67 -25.75
C ASN A 164 2.35 -14.02 -26.41
N LEU A 165 1.34 -14.89 -26.56
CA LEU A 165 1.51 -16.18 -27.24
C LEU A 165 1.80 -16.03 -28.74
N ARG A 166 1.23 -15.01 -29.38
CA ARG A 166 1.39 -14.75 -30.82
C ARG A 166 2.74 -14.12 -31.20
N LEU A 167 3.51 -13.62 -30.24
CA LEU A 167 4.87 -13.10 -30.49
C LEU A 167 5.81 -14.14 -31.10
N THR A 168 5.58 -15.42 -30.82
CA THR A 168 6.38 -16.53 -31.34
C THR A 168 5.89 -17.06 -32.72
N SER A 169 4.89 -16.43 -33.32
CA SER A 169 4.33 -16.82 -34.60
C SER A 169 5.37 -16.70 -35.75
N THR A 170 5.34 -17.62 -36.68
CA THR A 170 6.18 -17.59 -37.92
C THR A 170 5.76 -16.45 -38.85
N SER A 171 4.48 -16.02 -38.83
CA SER A 171 3.96 -14.97 -39.70
C SER A 171 4.32 -13.58 -39.16
N PRO A 172 5.02 -12.72 -39.93
CA PRO A 172 5.33 -11.35 -39.51
C PRO A 172 4.08 -10.50 -39.22
N GLU A 173 3.02 -10.70 -39.96
CA GLU A 173 1.78 -9.95 -39.80
C GLU A 173 1.10 -10.27 -38.44
N VAL A 174 1.12 -11.55 -38.05
CA VAL A 174 0.59 -11.98 -36.75
C VAL A 174 1.43 -11.41 -35.60
N ARG A 175 2.77 -11.40 -35.77
CA ARG A 175 3.66 -10.78 -34.77
C ARG A 175 3.44 -9.27 -34.67
N ARG A 176 3.30 -8.57 -35.80
CA ARG A 176 3.00 -7.12 -35.82
C ARG A 176 1.72 -6.81 -35.04
N GLN A 177 0.61 -7.49 -35.35
CA GLN A 177 -0.66 -7.30 -34.64
C GLN A 177 -0.54 -7.62 -33.14
N ALA A 178 0.20 -8.65 -32.77
CA ALA A 178 0.46 -8.99 -31.39
C ALA A 178 1.23 -7.89 -30.66
N ILE A 179 2.25 -7.31 -31.28
CA ILE A 179 3.05 -6.21 -30.75
C ILE A 179 2.19 -4.95 -30.55
N GLU A 180 1.35 -4.61 -31.54
CA GLU A 180 0.42 -3.48 -31.44
C GLU A 180 -0.59 -3.67 -30.28
N GLN A 181 -1.12 -4.88 -30.10
CA GLN A 181 -1.99 -5.21 -28.98
C GLN A 181 -1.26 -5.11 -27.63
N LEU A 182 -0.01 -5.58 -27.58
CA LEU A 182 0.85 -5.48 -26.40
C LEU A 182 1.23 -4.02 -26.08
N GLY A 183 1.24 -3.15 -27.05
CA GLY A 183 1.37 -1.71 -26.85
C GLY A 183 0.33 -1.12 -25.89
N ALA A 184 -0.82 -1.78 -25.71
CA ALA A 184 -1.83 -1.42 -24.70
C ALA A 184 -1.63 -2.06 -23.32
N SER A 185 -0.62 -2.92 -23.14
CA SER A 185 -0.33 -3.60 -21.87
C SER A 185 0.08 -2.62 -20.76
N ASN A 186 -0.33 -2.95 -19.56
CA ASN A 186 0.05 -2.22 -18.34
C ASN A 186 1.15 -2.96 -17.53
N ASP A 187 1.66 -4.07 -18.05
CA ASP A 187 2.70 -4.86 -17.37
C ASP A 187 4.10 -4.36 -17.77
N PRO A 188 4.94 -3.95 -16.79
CA PRO A 188 6.32 -3.54 -17.04
C PRO A 188 7.16 -4.61 -17.75
N GLU A 189 6.87 -5.90 -17.55
CA GLU A 189 7.55 -7.02 -18.22
C GLU A 189 7.31 -7.04 -19.73
N THR A 190 6.20 -6.47 -20.20
CA THR A 190 5.91 -6.36 -21.64
C THR A 190 6.98 -5.56 -22.38
N GLN A 191 7.52 -4.51 -21.74
CA GLN A 191 8.61 -3.73 -22.34
C GLN A 191 9.85 -4.59 -22.59
N ALA A 192 10.24 -5.41 -21.62
CA ALA A 192 11.38 -6.32 -21.76
C ALA A 192 11.14 -7.39 -22.85
N LYS A 193 9.90 -7.87 -23.00
CA LYS A 193 9.52 -8.84 -24.04
C LYS A 193 9.52 -8.23 -25.45
N LEU A 194 9.16 -6.96 -25.60
CA LEU A 194 9.12 -6.28 -26.91
C LEU A 194 10.49 -5.75 -27.36
N GLN A 195 11.40 -5.48 -26.44
CA GLN A 195 12.71 -4.90 -26.76
C GLN A 195 13.55 -5.71 -27.78
N PRO A 196 13.58 -7.06 -27.78
CA PRO A 196 14.29 -7.82 -28.81
C PRO A 196 13.74 -7.56 -30.22
N PHE A 197 12.44 -7.32 -30.38
CA PHE A 197 11.80 -7.10 -31.68
C PHE A 197 12.14 -5.77 -32.35
N THR A 198 12.85 -4.87 -31.69
CA THR A 198 13.36 -3.62 -32.28
C THR A 198 14.67 -3.84 -33.06
N ARG A 199 15.36 -4.97 -32.81
CA ARG A 199 16.66 -5.26 -33.37
C ARG A 199 16.55 -6.10 -34.65
N ALA A 200 17.29 -5.73 -35.71
CA ALA A 200 17.30 -6.44 -36.98
C ALA A 200 17.83 -7.88 -36.86
N GLU A 201 18.61 -8.18 -35.80
CA GLU A 201 19.13 -9.52 -35.50
C GLU A 201 18.04 -10.52 -35.11
N HIS A 202 16.98 -10.04 -34.44
CA HIS A 202 15.89 -10.87 -33.94
C HIS A 202 14.63 -10.78 -34.80
N GLU A 203 14.39 -9.64 -35.43
CA GLU A 203 13.21 -9.44 -36.27
C GLU A 203 13.65 -8.88 -37.65
N PRO A 204 13.58 -9.70 -38.70
CA PRO A 204 13.99 -9.27 -40.04
C PRO A 204 13.00 -8.29 -40.69
N ASP A 205 11.70 -8.34 -40.35
CA ASP A 205 10.67 -7.49 -40.96
C ASP A 205 10.71 -6.08 -40.39
N ALA A 206 10.91 -5.08 -41.28
CA ALA A 206 10.96 -3.67 -40.89
C ALA A 206 9.65 -3.13 -40.30
N ARG A 207 8.50 -3.67 -40.74
CA ARG A 207 7.18 -3.25 -40.25
C ARG A 207 6.95 -3.73 -38.83
N VAL A 208 7.42 -4.94 -38.50
CA VAL A 208 7.34 -5.48 -37.13
C VAL A 208 8.23 -4.67 -36.19
N ARG A 209 9.45 -4.31 -36.63
CA ARG A 209 10.36 -3.45 -35.86
C ARG A 209 9.75 -2.08 -35.58
N ALA A 210 9.16 -1.45 -36.62
CA ALA A 210 8.50 -0.14 -36.45
C ALA A 210 7.32 -0.22 -35.45
N ALA A 211 6.50 -1.25 -35.52
CA ALA A 211 5.41 -1.49 -34.58
C ALA A 211 5.93 -1.74 -33.13
N ALA A 212 7.09 -2.42 -32.99
CA ALA A 212 7.72 -2.62 -31.68
C ALA A 212 8.22 -1.30 -31.08
N ASP A 213 8.87 -0.45 -31.89
CA ASP A 213 9.34 0.87 -31.44
C ASP A 213 8.16 1.77 -31.04
N GLU A 214 7.09 1.81 -31.81
CA GLU A 214 5.88 2.59 -31.50
C GLU A 214 5.20 2.09 -30.22
N SER A 215 5.04 0.78 -30.07
CA SER A 215 4.47 0.15 -28.88
C SER A 215 5.32 0.43 -27.63
N LEU A 216 6.65 0.32 -27.72
CA LEU A 216 7.56 0.64 -26.63
C LEU A 216 7.50 2.11 -26.23
N ASN A 217 7.44 3.03 -27.18
CA ASN A 217 7.27 4.46 -26.92
C ASN A 217 5.93 4.75 -26.22
N SER A 218 4.86 4.11 -26.66
CA SER A 218 3.53 4.21 -26.05
C SER A 218 3.53 3.72 -24.59
N ILE A 219 4.12 2.53 -24.33
CA ILE A 219 4.27 1.99 -22.98
C ILE A 219 5.14 2.92 -22.13
N ALA A 220 6.29 3.35 -22.62
CA ALA A 220 7.20 4.24 -21.89
C ALA A 220 6.53 5.57 -21.52
N HIS A 221 5.74 6.15 -22.44
CA HIS A 221 4.99 7.37 -22.15
C HIS A 221 3.94 7.15 -21.05
N ARG A 222 3.16 6.07 -21.11
CA ARG A 222 2.18 5.75 -20.06
C ARG A 222 2.85 5.49 -18.71
N MET A 223 3.97 4.75 -18.70
CA MET A 223 4.71 4.51 -17.45
C MET A 223 5.21 5.81 -16.85
N LYS A 224 5.77 6.73 -17.64
CA LYS A 224 6.18 8.06 -17.17
C LYS A 224 5.04 8.86 -16.56
N VAL A 225 3.86 8.84 -17.19
CA VAL A 225 2.67 9.50 -16.64
C VAL A 225 2.26 8.87 -15.32
N GLY A 226 2.24 7.53 -15.23
CA GLY A 226 1.95 6.82 -13.99
C GLY A 226 2.96 7.14 -12.88
N ASP A 227 4.26 7.22 -13.19
CA ASP A 227 5.32 7.59 -12.25
C ASP A 227 5.15 9.01 -11.74
N LEU A 228 4.85 9.98 -12.62
CA LEU A 228 4.58 11.37 -12.22
C LEU A 228 3.36 11.48 -11.31
N LEU A 229 2.26 10.80 -11.65
CA LEU A 229 1.07 10.75 -10.80
C LEU A 229 1.37 10.07 -9.46
N GLY A 230 2.18 9.03 -9.46
CA GLY A 230 2.65 8.35 -8.26
C GLY A 230 3.48 9.26 -7.36
N GLN A 231 4.43 9.99 -7.93
CA GLN A 231 5.24 10.96 -7.20
C GLN A 231 4.39 12.10 -6.63
N ALA A 232 3.43 12.62 -7.40
CA ALA A 232 2.49 13.63 -6.93
C ALA A 232 1.64 13.11 -5.76
N PHE A 233 1.09 11.90 -5.86
CA PHE A 233 0.33 11.29 -4.77
C PHE A 233 1.19 11.03 -3.52
N MET A 234 2.40 10.50 -3.70
CA MET A 234 3.35 10.32 -2.59
C MET A 234 3.74 11.66 -1.96
N GLY A 235 3.87 12.70 -2.77
CA GLY A 235 4.08 14.07 -2.32
C GLY A 235 2.91 14.62 -1.52
N LEU A 236 1.67 14.40 -1.98
CA LEU A 236 0.46 14.77 -1.23
C LEU A 236 0.37 14.00 0.10
N SER A 237 0.71 12.71 0.10
CA SER A 237 0.74 11.91 1.32
C SER A 237 1.79 12.41 2.32
N LEU A 238 2.99 12.75 1.87
CA LEU A 238 4.01 13.38 2.71
C LEU A 238 3.54 14.76 3.20
N GLY A 239 2.97 15.56 2.30
CA GLY A 239 2.40 16.87 2.62
C GLY A 239 1.31 16.81 3.68
N SER A 240 0.49 15.76 3.70
CA SER A 240 -0.56 15.59 4.72
C SER A 240 0.02 15.37 6.12
N ILE A 241 1.14 14.64 6.23
CA ILE A 241 1.86 14.45 7.49
C ILE A 241 2.51 15.75 7.94
N LEU A 242 3.20 16.42 7.02
CA LEU A 242 3.80 17.73 7.29
C LEU A 242 2.75 18.75 7.70
N LEU A 243 1.56 18.68 7.13
CA LEU A 243 0.44 19.53 7.50
C LEU A 243 -0.01 19.27 8.94
N LEU A 244 -0.20 18.01 9.35
CA LEU A 244 -0.59 17.68 10.72
C LEU A 244 0.43 18.17 11.74
N ALA A 245 1.71 17.94 11.50
CA ALA A 245 2.80 18.42 12.35
C ALA A 245 2.87 19.96 12.36
N ALA A 246 2.78 20.58 11.19
CA ALA A 246 2.85 22.04 11.04
C ALA A 246 1.63 22.76 11.61
N LEU A 247 0.42 22.17 11.56
CA LEU A 247 -0.78 22.76 12.16
C LEU A 247 -0.62 22.94 13.68
N GLY A 248 -0.13 21.91 14.35
CA GLY A 248 0.16 22.01 15.79
C GLY A 248 1.20 23.09 16.09
N LEU A 249 2.28 23.11 15.31
CA LEU A 249 3.34 24.11 15.45
C LEU A 249 2.86 25.53 15.08
N ALA A 250 2.03 25.68 14.05
CA ALA A 250 1.45 26.96 13.65
C ALA A 250 0.58 27.59 14.75
N ILE A 251 -0.12 26.75 15.53
CA ILE A 251 -0.88 27.20 16.69
C ILE A 251 0.07 27.66 17.80
N THR A 252 1.03 26.84 18.20
CA THR A 252 1.94 27.18 19.31
C THR A 252 2.87 28.33 18.97
N TYR A 253 3.53 28.30 17.80
CA TYR A 253 4.43 29.35 17.36
C TYR A 253 3.67 30.63 16.94
N GLY A 254 2.54 30.47 16.25
CA GLY A 254 1.72 31.59 15.81
C GLY A 254 1.09 32.39 16.96
N LEU A 255 0.77 31.74 18.09
CA LEU A 255 0.15 32.35 19.28
C LEU A 255 1.16 32.91 20.26
N LEU A 256 2.17 32.11 20.58
CA LEU A 256 3.07 32.39 21.69
C LEU A 256 4.38 33.02 21.23
N GLY A 257 4.67 32.97 19.93
CA GLY A 257 5.96 33.42 19.38
C GLY A 257 7.16 32.59 19.86
N VAL A 258 6.87 31.39 20.36
CA VAL A 258 7.85 30.50 21.00
C VAL A 258 8.24 29.39 20.05
N ILE A 259 9.54 29.27 19.75
CA ILE A 259 10.07 28.12 19.01
C ILE A 259 10.17 26.93 19.96
N ASN A 260 9.30 25.93 19.74
CA ASN A 260 9.26 24.73 20.55
C ASN A 260 9.94 23.56 19.81
N MET A 261 11.17 23.23 20.19
CA MET A 261 11.87 22.08 19.60
C MET A 261 11.31 20.74 20.08
N ALA A 262 10.67 20.69 21.26
CA ALA A 262 10.03 19.49 21.77
C ALA A 262 8.71 19.13 21.05
N HIS A 263 8.25 19.96 20.11
CA HIS A 263 7.02 19.69 19.35
C HIS A 263 7.13 18.42 18.49
N GLY A 264 8.32 18.12 17.94
CA GLY A 264 8.57 16.87 17.23
C GLY A 264 8.34 15.64 18.12
N GLU A 265 8.66 15.74 19.41
CA GLU A 265 8.48 14.63 20.34
C GLU A 265 7.01 14.35 20.66
N MET A 266 6.11 15.31 20.41
CA MET A 266 4.67 15.06 20.49
C MET A 266 4.21 14.10 19.38
N LEU A 267 4.80 14.20 18.17
CA LEU A 267 4.60 13.21 17.11
C LEU A 267 5.09 11.83 17.54
N MET A 268 6.29 11.76 18.10
CA MET A 268 6.86 10.51 18.62
C MET A 268 5.95 9.90 19.69
N LEU A 269 5.53 10.66 20.69
CA LEU A 269 4.64 10.19 21.76
C LEU A 269 3.30 9.69 21.22
N GLY A 270 2.72 10.36 20.22
CA GLY A 270 1.50 9.93 19.55
C GLY A 270 1.68 8.58 18.84
N ALA A 271 2.80 8.38 18.17
CA ALA A 271 3.12 7.13 17.49
C ALA A 271 3.34 5.98 18.49
N TYR A 272 4.09 6.19 19.57
CA TYR A 272 4.25 5.21 20.64
C TYR A 272 2.95 4.89 21.38
N CYS A 273 2.10 5.90 21.58
CA CYS A 273 0.75 5.70 22.13
C CYS A 273 -0.08 4.76 21.23
N THR A 274 0.01 4.92 19.91
CA THR A 274 -0.66 4.03 18.95
C THR A 274 -0.16 2.59 19.07
N TRP A 275 1.14 2.40 19.16
CA TRP A 275 1.74 1.09 19.39
C TRP A 275 1.26 0.47 20.70
N MET A 276 1.25 1.24 21.80
CA MET A 276 0.73 0.77 23.10
C MET A 276 -0.74 0.35 23.03
N VAL A 277 -1.58 1.16 22.40
CA VAL A 277 -3.00 0.83 22.19
C VAL A 277 -3.14 -0.46 21.41
N GLN A 278 -2.35 -0.65 20.33
CA GLN A 278 -2.36 -1.89 19.55
C GLN A 278 -1.99 -3.10 20.40
N GLN A 279 -0.92 -3.03 21.21
CA GLN A 279 -0.50 -4.12 22.08
C GLN A 279 -1.55 -4.46 23.14
N LEU A 280 -2.10 -3.45 23.80
CA LEU A 280 -3.15 -3.64 24.81
C LEU A 280 -4.42 -4.26 24.20
N MET A 281 -4.83 -3.78 23.03
CA MET A 281 -5.99 -4.37 22.35
C MET A 281 -5.72 -5.80 21.87
N GLY A 282 -4.52 -6.10 21.42
CA GLY A 282 -4.13 -7.45 21.05
C GLY A 282 -4.18 -8.43 22.22
N GLN A 283 -3.86 -7.98 23.44
CA GLN A 283 -3.90 -8.80 24.66
C GLN A 283 -5.32 -8.93 25.25
N PHE A 284 -6.06 -7.84 25.34
CA PHE A 284 -7.33 -7.81 26.08
C PHE A 284 -8.58 -7.90 25.20
N LEU A 285 -8.51 -7.41 23.95
CA LEU A 285 -9.65 -7.28 23.03
C LEU A 285 -9.29 -7.69 21.59
N PRO A 286 -8.84 -8.93 21.36
CA PRO A 286 -8.36 -9.35 20.02
C PRO A 286 -9.43 -9.22 18.93
N GLN A 287 -10.72 -9.33 19.31
CA GLN A 287 -11.86 -9.20 18.38
C GLN A 287 -11.98 -7.78 17.78
N TRP A 288 -11.51 -6.75 18.51
CA TRP A 288 -11.57 -5.35 18.12
C TRP A 288 -10.22 -4.81 17.61
N LEU A 289 -9.22 -5.67 17.45
CA LEU A 289 -7.87 -5.26 17.06
C LEU A 289 -7.87 -4.45 15.75
N ALA A 290 -8.74 -4.77 14.80
CA ALA A 290 -8.84 -4.00 13.55
C ALA A 290 -9.20 -2.51 13.74
N TRP A 291 -9.79 -2.13 14.90
CA TRP A 291 -10.22 -0.78 15.21
C TRP A 291 -9.23 0.01 16.08
N TYR A 292 -8.05 -0.56 16.39
CA TYR A 292 -7.08 0.12 17.24
C TYR A 292 -6.70 1.53 16.77
N PRO A 293 -6.60 1.85 15.44
CA PRO A 293 -6.23 3.20 15.03
C PRO A 293 -7.29 4.23 15.45
N VAL A 294 -8.57 3.86 15.39
CA VAL A 294 -9.68 4.76 15.78
C VAL A 294 -9.65 5.04 17.27
N ILE A 295 -9.32 4.05 18.10
CA ILE A 295 -9.19 4.21 19.56
C ILE A 295 -7.91 4.96 19.90
N ALA A 296 -6.83 4.74 19.14
CA ALA A 296 -5.57 5.44 19.34
C ALA A 296 -5.68 6.96 19.12
N LEU A 297 -6.58 7.44 18.25
CA LEU A 297 -6.75 8.86 17.96
C LEU A 297 -7.08 9.69 19.20
N PRO A 298 -8.18 9.44 19.94
CA PRO A 298 -8.49 10.22 21.13
C PRO A 298 -7.47 10.01 22.25
N VAL A 299 -6.93 8.80 22.42
CA VAL A 299 -5.94 8.51 23.47
C VAL A 299 -4.64 9.26 23.21
N ALA A 300 -4.11 9.23 21.98
CA ALA A 300 -2.91 9.95 21.60
C ALA A 300 -3.10 11.47 21.70
N PHE A 301 -4.26 11.98 21.23
CA PHE A 301 -4.57 13.41 21.35
C PHE A 301 -4.58 13.87 22.83
N LEU A 302 -5.29 13.16 23.71
CA LEU A 302 -5.38 13.53 25.13
C LEU A 302 -4.04 13.39 25.83
N LEU A 303 -3.29 12.33 25.57
CA LEU A 303 -1.96 12.11 26.16
C LEU A 303 -1.00 13.24 25.78
N THR A 304 -0.86 13.51 24.49
CA THR A 304 0.08 14.53 24.00
C THR A 304 -0.38 15.94 24.34
N ALA A 305 -1.69 16.21 24.36
CA ALA A 305 -2.24 17.46 24.86
C ALA A 305 -1.93 17.67 26.36
N ALA A 306 -2.08 16.63 27.19
CA ALA A 306 -1.74 16.68 28.60
C ALA A 306 -0.25 16.96 28.81
N VAL A 307 0.63 16.25 28.09
CA VAL A 307 2.08 16.49 28.13
C VAL A 307 2.40 17.92 27.70
N GLY A 308 1.79 18.41 26.61
CA GLY A 308 1.96 19.79 26.15
C GLY A 308 1.52 20.82 27.19
N MET A 309 0.37 20.62 27.83
CA MET A 309 -0.11 21.51 28.91
C MET A 309 0.80 21.50 30.13
N LEU A 310 1.38 20.36 30.48
CA LEU A 310 2.36 20.23 31.56
C LEU A 310 3.65 20.98 31.23
N LEU A 311 4.15 20.86 29.99
CA LEU A 311 5.35 21.57 29.51
C LEU A 311 5.12 23.09 29.50
N GLU A 312 3.97 23.55 29.04
CA GLU A 312 3.63 24.97 29.09
C GLU A 312 3.64 25.48 30.51
N ARG A 313 2.93 24.79 31.42
CA ARG A 313 2.77 25.24 32.79
C ARG A 313 4.05 25.14 33.62
N GLY A 314 4.87 24.11 33.40
CA GLY A 314 6.07 23.83 34.16
C GLY A 314 7.29 24.62 33.71
N VAL A 315 7.44 24.84 32.39
CA VAL A 315 8.67 25.40 31.83
C VAL A 315 8.41 26.63 30.96
N ILE A 316 7.58 26.54 29.94
CA ILE A 316 7.49 27.55 28.87
C ILE A 316 6.93 28.86 29.39
N ARG A 317 5.96 28.78 30.32
CA ARG A 317 5.37 29.96 30.96
C ARG A 317 6.41 30.90 31.59
N HIS A 318 7.50 30.38 32.14
CA HIS A 318 8.54 31.15 32.81
C HIS A 318 9.56 31.75 31.82
N LEU A 319 9.50 31.33 30.56
CA LEU A 319 10.43 31.71 29.52
C LEU A 319 9.83 32.62 28.44
N TYR A 320 8.58 33.09 28.62
CA TYR A 320 7.96 34.02 27.67
C TYR A 320 8.78 35.30 27.51
N GLY A 321 8.97 35.73 26.25
CA GLY A 321 9.76 36.90 25.90
C GLY A 321 11.28 36.63 25.80
N ARG A 322 11.72 35.37 25.98
CA ARG A 322 13.13 34.97 25.92
C ARG A 322 13.33 33.84 24.90
N PRO A 323 13.37 34.16 23.59
CA PRO A 323 13.31 33.14 22.53
C PRO A 323 14.48 32.16 22.56
N LEU A 324 15.71 32.62 22.86
CA LEU A 324 16.90 31.76 22.92
C LEU A 324 16.85 30.78 24.10
N GLU A 325 16.45 31.27 25.28
CA GLU A 325 16.31 30.44 26.47
C GLU A 325 15.22 29.38 26.28
N THR A 326 14.11 29.74 25.65
CA THR A 326 13.01 28.82 25.35
C THR A 326 13.45 27.75 24.36
N LEU A 327 14.19 28.12 23.32
CA LEU A 327 14.73 27.18 22.34
C LEU A 327 15.66 26.15 23.00
N LEU A 328 16.58 26.60 23.85
CA LEU A 328 17.50 25.73 24.57
C LEU A 328 16.78 24.81 25.58
N ALA A 329 15.84 25.36 26.35
CA ALA A 329 15.05 24.60 27.30
C ALA A 329 14.20 23.51 26.61
N THR A 330 13.51 23.85 25.51
CA THR A 330 12.69 22.89 24.75
C THR A 330 13.54 21.84 24.04
N TRP A 331 14.76 22.20 23.61
CA TRP A 331 15.69 21.22 23.05
C TRP A 331 16.17 20.23 24.11
N GLY A 332 16.50 20.71 25.32
CA GLY A 332 16.82 19.85 26.45
C GLY A 332 15.67 18.90 26.84
N ILE A 333 14.42 19.41 26.80
CA ILE A 333 13.22 18.58 27.04
C ILE A 333 13.06 17.53 25.94
N SER A 334 13.29 17.88 24.70
CA SER A 334 13.27 16.93 23.56
C SER A 334 14.22 15.77 23.81
N LEU A 335 15.48 16.06 24.17
CA LEU A 335 16.47 15.01 24.49
C LEU A 335 16.04 14.14 25.68
N MET A 336 15.46 14.74 26.72
CA MET A 336 14.95 13.99 27.86
C MET A 336 13.79 13.06 27.46
N LEU A 337 12.86 13.52 26.65
CA LEU A 337 11.74 12.71 26.16
C LEU A 337 12.22 11.55 25.28
N ILE A 338 13.17 11.78 24.37
CA ILE A 338 13.78 10.74 23.55
C ILE A 338 14.44 9.68 24.44
N GLN A 339 15.24 10.14 25.43
CA GLN A 339 15.94 9.21 26.31
C GLN A 339 14.97 8.42 27.19
N LEU A 340 13.90 9.04 27.66
CA LEU A 340 12.84 8.38 28.43
C LEU A 340 12.19 7.28 27.61
N VAL A 341 11.85 7.57 26.33
CA VAL A 341 11.27 6.58 25.42
C VAL A 341 12.26 5.45 25.11
N ARG A 342 13.56 5.76 24.91
CA ARG A 342 14.60 4.72 24.74
C ARG A 342 14.75 3.81 25.96
N MET A 343 14.64 4.35 27.15
CA MET A 343 14.73 3.57 28.39
C MET A 343 13.50 2.68 28.59
N THR A 344 12.32 3.12 28.17
CA THR A 344 11.05 2.39 28.39
C THR A 344 10.76 1.37 27.28
N PHE A 345 10.98 1.72 26.03
CA PHE A 345 10.64 0.90 24.86
C PHE A 345 11.84 0.34 24.11
N GLY A 346 13.05 0.78 24.45
CA GLY A 346 14.27 0.40 23.74
C GLY A 346 14.62 1.38 22.62
N ALA A 347 15.80 1.16 22.02
CA ALA A 347 16.34 2.01 20.95
C ALA A 347 15.93 1.54 19.54
N GLN A 348 15.28 0.37 19.43
CA GLN A 348 14.89 -0.21 18.14
C GLN A 348 13.57 0.36 17.66
N ASN A 349 13.41 0.39 16.33
CA ASN A 349 12.15 0.76 15.72
C ASN A 349 11.12 -0.35 15.95
N LEU A 350 9.93 0.04 16.38
CA LEU A 350 8.80 -0.84 16.63
C LEU A 350 7.87 -0.83 15.41
N GLU A 351 7.45 -2.01 15.00
CA GLU A 351 6.49 -2.17 13.90
C GLU A 351 5.06 -2.07 14.43
N VAL A 352 4.25 -1.29 13.74
CA VAL A 352 2.80 -1.20 13.95
C VAL A 352 2.12 -1.86 12.76
N ALA A 353 1.54 -3.04 12.99
CA ALA A 353 0.87 -3.79 11.93
C ALA A 353 -0.41 -3.08 11.48
N ASN A 354 -0.54 -2.80 10.19
CA ASN A 354 -1.74 -2.19 9.63
C ASN A 354 -2.96 -3.13 9.75
N PRO A 355 -4.13 -2.62 10.12
CA PRO A 355 -5.36 -3.42 10.09
C PRO A 355 -5.71 -3.83 8.66
N THR A 356 -6.47 -4.92 8.52
CA THR A 356 -6.84 -5.51 7.22
C THR A 356 -7.54 -4.54 6.28
N TRP A 357 -8.36 -3.62 6.81
CA TRP A 357 -9.08 -2.61 6.02
C TRP A 357 -8.19 -1.45 5.54
N LEU A 358 -6.99 -1.25 6.12
CA LEU A 358 -5.98 -0.30 5.66
C LEU A 358 -4.91 -0.94 4.77
N SER A 359 -4.91 -2.28 4.65
CA SER A 359 -3.95 -3.00 3.81
C SER A 359 -4.43 -3.07 2.36
N GLY A 360 -3.47 -3.20 1.44
CA GLY A 360 -3.74 -3.22 0.00
C GLY A 360 -3.77 -1.83 -0.62
N GLY A 361 -4.33 -1.73 -1.83
CA GLY A 361 -4.41 -0.47 -2.57
C GLY A 361 -5.32 -0.58 -3.79
N ILE A 362 -5.62 0.57 -4.38
CA ILE A 362 -6.38 0.69 -5.63
C ILE A 362 -5.39 0.89 -6.76
N GLN A 363 -5.46 0.05 -7.79
CA GLN A 363 -4.73 0.27 -9.03
C GLN A 363 -5.48 1.29 -9.88
N VAL A 364 -4.96 2.51 -9.97
CA VAL A 364 -5.57 3.62 -10.70
C VAL A 364 -5.01 3.72 -12.11
N TYR A 365 -3.73 3.40 -12.28
CA TYR A 365 -3.03 3.49 -13.56
C TYR A 365 -2.10 2.28 -13.77
N ALA A 366 -1.52 2.16 -14.94
CA ALA A 366 -0.70 1.01 -15.37
C ALA A 366 0.28 0.50 -14.31
N ASN A 367 1.09 1.41 -13.79
CA ASN A 367 2.10 1.16 -12.77
C ASN A 367 1.81 1.87 -11.44
N LEU A 368 0.62 2.46 -11.28
CA LEU A 368 0.26 3.23 -10.10
C LEU A 368 -0.76 2.49 -9.22
N ILE A 369 -0.31 2.03 -8.08
CA ILE A 369 -1.14 1.50 -7.00
C ILE A 369 -1.16 2.54 -5.88
N LEU A 370 -2.33 3.00 -5.51
CA LEU A 370 -2.55 3.91 -4.39
C LEU A 370 -2.83 3.10 -3.12
N PRO A 371 -1.91 3.05 -2.13
CA PRO A 371 -2.15 2.32 -0.89
C PRO A 371 -3.28 2.95 -0.07
N TRP A 372 -4.16 2.12 0.47
CA TRP A 372 -5.30 2.56 1.28
C TRP A 372 -4.88 3.36 2.51
N ASN A 373 -3.79 2.97 3.19
CA ASN A 373 -3.29 3.68 4.36
C ASN A 373 -2.96 5.15 4.04
N ARG A 374 -2.38 5.44 2.86
CA ARG A 374 -2.05 6.82 2.45
C ARG A 374 -3.27 7.65 2.08
N ILE A 375 -4.27 7.03 1.43
CA ILE A 375 -5.54 7.69 1.10
C ILE A 375 -6.26 8.09 2.39
N VAL A 376 -6.33 7.18 3.35
CA VAL A 376 -6.98 7.42 4.65
C VAL A 376 -6.24 8.49 5.45
N VAL A 377 -4.91 8.46 5.48
CA VAL A 377 -4.11 9.49 6.17
C VAL A 377 -4.32 10.87 5.53
N LEU A 378 -4.38 10.97 4.20
CA LEU A 378 -4.69 12.23 3.51
C LEU A 378 -6.08 12.75 3.88
N GLY A 379 -7.11 11.89 3.84
CA GLY A 379 -8.46 12.25 4.27
C GLY A 379 -8.53 12.65 5.74
N PHE A 380 -7.81 11.95 6.60
CA PHE A 380 -7.70 12.25 8.02
C PHE A 380 -7.04 13.62 8.27
N ALA A 381 -5.96 13.95 7.58
CA ALA A 381 -5.31 15.25 7.68
C ALA A 381 -6.25 16.40 7.29
N MET A 382 -7.04 16.22 6.22
CA MET A 382 -8.07 17.20 5.82
C MET A 382 -9.17 17.34 6.86
N LEU A 383 -9.58 16.25 7.50
CA LEU A 383 -10.57 16.27 8.58
C LEU A 383 -10.03 17.01 9.81
N VAL A 384 -8.80 16.76 10.23
CA VAL A 384 -8.15 17.48 11.34
C VAL A 384 -8.01 18.97 11.02
N LEU A 385 -7.61 19.31 9.79
CA LEU A 385 -7.56 20.68 9.30
C LEU A 385 -8.93 21.37 9.42
N PHE A 386 -10.00 20.69 8.97
CA PHE A 386 -11.35 21.21 9.03
C PHE A 386 -11.80 21.47 10.48
N PHE A 387 -11.58 20.52 11.39
CA PHE A 387 -11.90 20.71 12.81
C PHE A 387 -11.07 21.80 13.48
N THR A 388 -9.78 21.89 13.14
CA THR A 388 -8.90 22.96 13.63
C THR A 388 -9.39 24.32 13.14
N TRP A 389 -9.74 24.44 11.86
CA TRP A 389 -10.31 25.65 11.30
C TRP A 389 -11.64 26.03 11.97
N LEU A 390 -12.55 25.05 12.18
CA LEU A 390 -13.82 25.24 12.86
C LEU A 390 -13.59 25.74 14.31
N LEU A 391 -12.69 25.09 15.03
CA LEU A 391 -12.36 25.45 16.42
C LEU A 391 -11.79 26.88 16.50
N LEU A 392 -10.85 27.23 15.65
CA LEU A 392 -10.22 28.55 15.67
C LEU A 392 -11.15 29.67 15.19
N ASN A 393 -12.06 29.41 14.25
CA ASN A 393 -12.89 30.46 13.65
C ASN A 393 -14.30 30.57 14.25
N LYS A 394 -14.86 29.47 14.77
CA LYS A 394 -16.26 29.41 15.22
C LYS A 394 -16.45 29.25 16.71
N THR A 395 -15.37 29.05 17.50
CA THR A 395 -15.50 28.85 18.95
C THR A 395 -15.01 30.04 19.77
N ARG A 396 -15.46 30.11 21.06
CA ARG A 396 -14.98 31.11 22.02
C ARG A 396 -13.48 30.97 22.30
N LEU A 397 -12.94 29.75 22.25
CA LEU A 397 -11.52 29.52 22.43
C LEU A 397 -10.72 30.19 21.30
N GLY A 398 -11.12 29.99 20.04
CA GLY A 398 -10.47 30.62 18.90
C GLY A 398 -10.53 32.15 18.93
N LEU A 399 -11.64 32.73 19.41
CA LEU A 399 -11.74 34.17 19.60
C LEU A 399 -10.75 34.69 20.66
N ARG A 400 -10.66 34.03 21.83
CA ARG A 400 -9.71 34.37 22.89
C ARG A 400 -8.25 34.21 22.42
N VAL A 401 -7.98 33.14 21.70
CA VAL A 401 -6.68 32.87 21.08
C VAL A 401 -6.26 34.04 20.18
N ARG A 402 -7.11 34.47 19.25
CA ARG A 402 -6.83 35.61 18.37
C ARG A 402 -6.67 36.93 19.16
N ALA A 403 -7.47 37.17 20.17
CA ALA A 403 -7.33 38.35 21.00
C ALA A 403 -5.96 38.41 21.69
N VAL A 404 -5.51 37.29 22.27
CA VAL A 404 -4.19 37.20 22.94
C VAL A 404 -3.05 37.35 21.91
N THR A 405 -3.23 36.81 20.68
CA THR A 405 -2.23 36.94 19.60
C THR A 405 -2.08 38.38 19.13
N GLN A 406 -3.19 39.14 19.04
CA GLN A 406 -3.14 40.54 18.61
C GLN A 406 -2.52 41.46 19.65
N ASN A 407 -2.99 41.41 20.87
CA ASN A 407 -2.44 42.20 21.96
C ASN A 407 -2.71 41.51 23.31
N ARG A 408 -1.66 40.89 23.86
CA ARG A 408 -1.72 40.11 25.09
C ARG A 408 -2.14 40.94 26.30
N ASN A 409 -1.55 42.14 26.44
CA ASN A 409 -1.81 43.03 27.56
C ASN A 409 -3.25 43.56 27.54
N MET A 410 -3.72 43.99 26.37
CA MET A 410 -5.07 44.47 26.18
C MET A 410 -6.12 43.36 26.42
N ALA A 411 -5.85 42.16 25.91
CA ALA A 411 -6.70 41.00 26.14
C ALA A 411 -6.83 40.68 27.65
N ALA A 412 -5.73 40.75 28.40
CA ALA A 412 -5.73 40.59 29.85
C ALA A 412 -6.57 41.68 30.57
N CYS A 413 -6.43 42.93 30.13
CA CYS A 413 -7.25 44.04 30.67
C CYS A 413 -8.76 43.85 30.37
N CYS A 414 -9.11 43.22 29.23
CA CYS A 414 -10.47 42.87 28.89
C CYS A 414 -10.99 41.59 29.61
N GLY A 415 -10.26 41.07 30.60
CA GLY A 415 -10.65 39.91 31.40
C GLY A 415 -10.42 38.54 30.75
N VAL A 416 -9.65 38.46 29.69
CA VAL A 416 -9.26 37.17 29.07
C VAL A 416 -8.19 36.53 29.95
N PRO A 417 -8.41 35.29 30.45
CA PRO A 417 -7.42 34.58 31.28
C PRO A 417 -6.27 34.04 30.38
N THR A 418 -5.32 34.90 30.07
CA THR A 418 -4.24 34.63 29.10
C THR A 418 -3.49 33.34 29.40
N GLY A 419 -3.13 33.08 30.66
CA GLY A 419 -2.42 31.84 31.03
C GLY A 419 -3.20 30.54 30.81
N ARG A 420 -4.56 30.58 30.89
CA ARG A 420 -5.39 29.41 30.52
C ARG A 420 -5.51 29.24 29.00
N VAL A 421 -5.58 30.37 28.31
CA VAL A 421 -5.63 30.36 26.83
C VAL A 421 -4.33 29.78 26.25
N ASP A 422 -3.19 30.21 26.79
CA ASP A 422 -1.86 29.71 26.36
C ASP A 422 -1.75 28.19 26.63
N MET A 423 -2.10 27.76 27.82
CA MET A 423 -2.06 26.33 28.19
C MET A 423 -2.95 25.48 27.26
N LEU A 424 -4.19 25.93 26.99
CA LEU A 424 -5.11 25.20 26.11
C LEU A 424 -4.65 25.22 24.67
N ALA A 425 -4.11 26.34 24.20
CA ALA A 425 -3.59 26.44 22.84
C ALA A 425 -2.35 25.56 22.64
N PHE A 426 -1.47 25.51 23.64
CA PHE A 426 -0.30 24.65 23.62
C PHE A 426 -0.68 23.16 23.67
N GLY A 427 -1.66 22.81 24.52
CA GLY A 427 -2.23 21.48 24.58
C GLY A 427 -2.89 21.07 23.27
N LEU A 428 -3.66 21.97 22.64
CA LEU A 428 -4.27 21.71 21.33
C LEU A 428 -3.23 21.46 20.26
N GLY A 429 -2.20 22.31 20.17
CA GLY A 429 -1.11 22.16 19.19
C GLY A 429 -0.36 20.83 19.39
N SER A 430 -0.05 20.48 20.65
CA SER A 430 0.61 19.21 20.99
C SER A 430 -0.30 18.01 20.69
N GLY A 431 -1.61 18.14 20.95
CA GLY A 431 -2.60 17.10 20.62
C GLY A 431 -2.70 16.83 19.12
N ILE A 432 -2.70 17.88 18.30
CA ILE A 432 -2.71 17.75 16.83
C ILE A 432 -1.42 17.09 16.35
N ALA A 433 -0.26 17.43 16.93
CA ALA A 433 0.98 16.73 16.64
C ALA A 433 0.90 15.25 17.00
N GLY A 434 0.30 14.91 18.16
CA GLY A 434 0.04 13.51 18.54
C GLY A 434 -0.79 12.76 17.51
N LEU A 435 -1.82 13.39 16.94
CA LEU A 435 -2.60 12.82 15.82
C LEU A 435 -1.74 12.61 14.57
N GLY A 436 -0.80 13.53 14.30
CA GLY A 436 0.22 13.33 13.25
C GLY A 436 1.09 12.09 13.50
N GLY A 437 1.43 11.82 14.78
CA GLY A 437 2.14 10.61 15.19
C GLY A 437 1.34 9.33 14.94
N VAL A 438 0.02 9.35 15.20
CA VAL A 438 -0.88 8.22 14.86
C VAL A 438 -0.87 7.97 13.35
N ALA A 439 -0.97 9.02 12.54
CA ALA A 439 -0.92 8.89 11.08
C ALA A 439 0.43 8.34 10.60
N LEU A 440 1.54 8.79 11.18
CA LEU A 440 2.89 8.30 10.86
C LEU A 440 3.06 6.82 11.19
N SER A 441 2.53 6.35 12.31
CA SER A 441 2.62 4.94 12.70
C SER A 441 1.92 3.98 11.72
N GLN A 442 0.97 4.48 10.93
CA GLN A 442 0.30 3.68 9.88
C GLN A 442 1.09 3.64 8.56
N LEU A 443 2.12 4.47 8.41
CA LEU A 443 2.91 4.59 7.19
C LEU A 443 4.33 4.04 7.33
N GLY A 444 4.82 3.88 8.54
CA GLY A 444 6.16 3.41 8.81
C GLY A 444 6.35 2.95 10.25
N ASN A 445 7.56 2.50 10.54
CA ASN A 445 7.94 2.05 11.87
C ASN A 445 8.05 3.22 12.85
N VAL A 446 7.75 2.96 14.11
CA VAL A 446 7.82 3.92 15.20
C VAL A 446 9.18 3.82 15.87
N GLY A 447 9.92 4.92 15.92
CA GLY A 447 11.25 4.96 16.55
C GLY A 447 11.42 6.20 17.42
N PRO A 448 12.41 6.19 18.34
CA PRO A 448 12.64 7.29 19.29
C PRO A 448 13.12 8.59 18.62
N GLU A 449 13.65 8.53 17.39
CA GLU A 449 14.11 9.70 16.62
C GLU A 449 13.09 10.20 15.61
N LEU A 450 11.89 9.60 15.58
CA LEU A 450 10.84 9.93 14.61
C LEU A 450 10.49 11.43 14.66
N GLY A 451 10.36 12.01 15.86
CA GLY A 451 10.04 13.42 16.05
C GLY A 451 11.06 14.38 15.44
N GLN A 452 12.35 14.09 15.65
CA GLN A 452 13.44 14.91 15.12
C GLN A 452 13.50 14.95 13.59
N SER A 453 13.09 13.87 12.94
CA SER A 453 13.08 13.78 11.48
C SER A 453 12.07 14.73 10.84
N TYR A 454 10.99 15.06 11.54
CA TYR A 454 9.88 15.87 11.02
C TYR A 454 9.80 17.29 11.55
N ILE A 455 10.48 17.61 12.68
CA ILE A 455 10.38 18.95 13.30
C ILE A 455 10.93 20.05 12.38
N ILE A 456 12.05 19.80 11.72
CA ILE A 456 12.69 20.77 10.81
C ILE A 456 11.77 21.03 9.62
N ASP A 457 11.28 19.98 8.97
CA ASP A 457 10.38 20.10 7.81
C ASP A 457 9.08 20.82 8.20
N SER A 458 8.53 20.52 9.39
CA SER A 458 7.33 21.18 9.91
C SER A 458 7.55 22.66 10.20
N PHE A 459 8.70 23.01 10.73
CA PHE A 459 9.08 24.41 10.96
C PHE A 459 9.21 25.16 9.63
N LEU A 460 9.83 24.54 8.62
CA LEU A 460 9.94 25.11 7.28
C LEU A 460 8.55 25.36 6.64
N VAL A 461 7.61 24.42 6.84
CA VAL A 461 6.22 24.60 6.38
C VAL A 461 5.57 25.81 7.03
N VAL A 462 5.70 25.98 8.35
CA VAL A 462 5.08 27.10 9.08
C VAL A 462 5.70 28.45 8.66
N VAL A 463 7.01 28.51 8.52
CA VAL A 463 7.71 29.74 8.12
C VAL A 463 7.41 30.09 6.65
N LEU A 464 7.47 29.11 5.75
CA LEU A 464 7.13 29.28 4.34
C LEU A 464 5.67 29.69 4.13
N GLY A 465 4.75 29.06 4.87
CA GLY A 465 3.32 29.35 4.81
C GLY A 465 2.95 30.73 5.35
N GLY A 466 3.74 31.23 6.27
CA GLY A 466 3.46 32.43 7.06
C GLY A 466 2.93 32.10 8.45
N VAL A 467 3.61 32.61 9.46
CA VAL A 467 3.36 32.28 10.87
C VAL A 467 1.91 32.61 11.27
N GLY A 468 1.17 31.60 11.77
CA GLY A 468 -0.22 31.76 12.21
C GLY A 468 -1.27 31.75 11.08
N GLN A 469 -0.88 31.49 9.83
CA GLN A 469 -1.80 31.38 8.68
C GLN A 469 -2.05 29.93 8.32
N LEU A 470 -3.27 29.43 8.58
CA LEU A 470 -3.66 28.06 8.25
C LEU A 470 -3.58 27.76 6.73
N ALA A 471 -4.10 28.69 5.91
CA ALA A 471 -4.09 28.53 4.46
C ALA A 471 -2.66 28.49 3.90
N GLY A 472 -1.76 29.30 4.46
CA GLY A 472 -0.35 29.29 4.12
C GLY A 472 0.33 27.97 4.49
N SER A 473 0.06 27.46 5.69
CA SER A 473 0.60 26.15 6.13
C SER A 473 0.13 25.02 5.25
N VAL A 474 -1.14 25.01 4.80
CA VAL A 474 -1.66 24.03 3.84
C VAL A 474 -0.89 24.08 2.51
N ALA A 475 -0.78 25.26 1.91
CA ALA A 475 -0.09 25.44 0.64
C ALA A 475 1.40 25.06 0.74
N ALA A 476 2.07 25.44 1.82
CA ALA A 476 3.47 25.10 2.07
C ALA A 476 3.66 23.59 2.31
N ALA A 477 2.80 22.94 3.11
CA ALA A 477 2.91 21.52 3.42
C ALA A 477 2.78 20.63 2.16
N PHE A 478 1.74 20.87 1.37
CA PHE A 478 1.55 20.12 0.13
C PHE A 478 2.59 20.49 -0.93
N GLY A 479 2.94 21.78 -1.05
CA GLY A 479 3.98 22.24 -1.96
C GLY A 479 5.34 21.59 -1.65
N LEU A 480 5.77 21.60 -0.40
CA LEU A 480 7.03 20.96 0.02
C LEU A 480 6.97 19.44 -0.12
N GLY A 481 5.84 18.82 0.22
CA GLY A 481 5.66 17.37 0.08
C GLY A 481 5.81 16.92 -1.37
N ILE A 482 5.15 17.60 -2.32
CA ILE A 482 5.22 17.30 -3.76
C ILE A 482 6.63 17.59 -4.27
N PHE A 483 7.21 18.74 -3.94
CA PHE A 483 8.53 19.13 -4.41
C PHE A 483 9.62 18.18 -3.92
N ASN A 484 9.53 17.72 -2.66
CA ASN A 484 10.44 16.72 -2.11
C ASN A 484 10.37 15.42 -2.92
N LYS A 485 9.17 14.92 -3.21
CA LYS A 485 8.97 13.65 -3.93
C LYS A 485 9.32 13.72 -5.42
N ILE A 486 9.34 14.90 -6.02
CA ILE A 486 9.83 15.08 -7.39
C ILE A 486 11.37 15.12 -7.43
N LEU A 487 12.02 15.75 -6.43
CA LEU A 487 13.48 15.86 -6.39
C LEU A 487 14.18 14.58 -5.93
N GLU A 488 13.56 13.83 -5.03
CA GLU A 488 14.14 12.62 -4.40
C GLU A 488 14.65 11.59 -5.43
N PRO A 489 13.91 11.23 -6.50
CA PRO A 489 14.38 10.29 -7.52
C PRO A 489 15.53 10.81 -8.38
N GLN A 490 15.66 12.14 -8.51
CA GLN A 490 16.66 12.78 -9.39
C GLN A 490 18.00 13.00 -8.71
N MET A 491 17.97 13.38 -7.43
CA MET A 491 19.16 13.82 -6.67
C MET A 491 19.43 12.97 -5.42
N GLY A 492 18.52 12.06 -5.08
CA GLY A 492 18.56 11.33 -3.82
C GLY A 492 17.96 12.12 -2.64
N ALA A 493 17.61 11.41 -1.56
CA ALA A 493 16.87 11.98 -0.44
C ALA A 493 17.64 13.09 0.30
N VAL A 494 18.95 12.98 0.45
CA VAL A 494 19.78 13.93 1.20
C VAL A 494 19.98 15.23 0.42
N LEU A 495 20.42 15.13 -0.84
CA LEU A 495 20.65 16.31 -1.69
C LEU A 495 19.33 17.04 -1.98
N GLY A 496 18.22 16.30 -2.16
CA GLY A 496 16.89 16.86 -2.31
C GLY A 496 16.49 17.73 -1.11
N LYS A 497 16.69 17.25 0.11
CA LYS A 497 16.42 18.02 1.34
C LYS A 497 17.30 19.28 1.46
N ILE A 498 18.58 19.16 1.17
CA ILE A 498 19.50 20.31 1.18
C ILE A 498 19.04 21.38 0.18
N MET A 499 18.66 20.97 -1.02
CA MET A 499 18.20 21.87 -2.06
C MET A 499 16.91 22.59 -1.70
N ILE A 500 15.95 21.87 -1.08
CA ILE A 500 14.73 22.46 -0.54
C ILE A 500 15.06 23.50 0.53
N LEU A 501 15.95 23.17 1.46
CA LEU A 501 16.37 24.09 2.53
C LEU A 501 16.96 25.38 1.96
N VAL A 502 17.90 25.26 1.00
CA VAL A 502 18.51 26.42 0.33
C VAL A 502 17.45 27.28 -0.39
N LEU A 503 16.53 26.62 -1.11
CA LEU A 503 15.47 27.33 -1.84
C LEU A 503 14.55 28.09 -0.87
N ILE A 504 14.19 27.50 0.26
CA ILE A 504 13.37 28.15 1.28
C ILE A 504 14.11 29.33 1.92
N ILE A 505 15.40 29.18 2.23
CA ILE A 505 16.21 30.28 2.76
C ILE A 505 16.23 31.45 1.78
N LEU A 506 16.46 31.19 0.49
CA LEU A 506 16.44 32.23 -0.55
C LEU A 506 15.05 32.88 -0.69
N PHE A 507 13.98 32.07 -0.55
CA PHE A 507 12.63 32.60 -0.59
C PHE A 507 12.32 33.51 0.59
N ILE A 508 12.72 33.13 1.82
CA ILE A 508 12.50 33.91 3.05
C ILE A 508 13.31 35.23 3.00
N GLN A 509 14.52 35.22 2.42
CA GLN A 509 15.28 36.46 2.22
C GLN A 509 14.55 37.46 1.33
N LYS A 510 13.80 36.99 0.32
CA LYS A 510 12.99 37.86 -0.55
C LYS A 510 11.61 38.20 0.05
N ARG A 511 11.02 37.29 0.79
CA ARG A 511 9.68 37.41 1.41
C ARG A 511 9.70 36.93 2.86
N PRO A 512 10.15 37.71 3.81
CA PRO A 512 10.27 37.31 5.22
C PRO A 512 8.93 37.01 5.88
N GLN A 513 7.82 37.49 5.30
CA GLN A 513 6.46 37.24 5.81
C GLN A 513 5.85 35.90 5.34
N GLY A 514 6.58 35.12 4.53
CA GLY A 514 6.09 33.87 3.94
C GLY A 514 5.15 34.07 2.74
N LEU A 515 4.43 33.01 2.36
CA LEU A 515 3.48 33.03 1.22
C LEU A 515 2.26 33.91 1.49
N PHE A 516 1.77 33.89 2.72
CA PHE A 516 0.57 34.61 3.15
C PHE A 516 0.92 35.54 4.33
N ALA A 517 1.08 36.81 4.07
CA ALA A 517 1.33 37.80 5.10
C ALA A 517 0.09 38.05 5.97
N LEU A 518 0.26 38.14 7.28
CA LEU A 518 -0.79 38.62 8.20
C LEU A 518 -1.03 40.11 7.94
N LYS A 519 -2.20 40.46 7.41
CA LYS A 519 -2.62 41.87 7.32
C LYS A 519 -2.88 42.39 8.76
N GLY A 520 -2.05 43.34 9.22
CA GLY A 520 -2.29 44.06 10.46
C GLY A 520 -1.33 43.79 11.63
N ARG A 521 -0.32 42.94 11.47
CA ARG A 521 0.76 42.81 12.46
C ARG A 521 1.93 43.71 12.06
N VAL A 522 2.06 44.84 12.72
CA VAL A 522 3.32 45.60 12.67
C VAL A 522 4.32 44.78 13.48
N ILE A 523 5.33 44.22 12.82
CA ILE A 523 6.47 43.59 13.47
C ILE A 523 7.46 44.73 13.69
N ASP A 524 7.49 45.31 14.90
CA ASP A 524 8.59 46.13 15.38
C ASP A 524 9.78 45.24 15.71
#